data_37352798f5fdc186d54ea770a66ea2a2
#
_entry.id   37352798f5fdc186d54ea770a66ea2a2
#
_cell.length_a   1.000
_cell.length_b   1.000
_cell.length_c   1.000
_cell.angle_alpha   90.00
_cell.angle_beta   90.00
_cell.angle_gamma   90.00
#
_symmetry.space_group_name_H-M   'P 1'
#
loop_
_entity.id
_entity.type
_entity.pdbx_description
1 polymer ?
#
loop_
_entity_poly.entity_id
_entity_poly.type
_entity_poly.pdbx_seq_one_letter_code
_entity_poly.pdbx_strand_id
1 'polypeptide(L)'
;PEYCHQLFKLLTWESAFSSSESEANITHLLRVLFSKLREGTQNESPGIHDHELVALHKMIYNNPQLPWNINMMAAKLHLSPSHLQTLYHRQFGSSCMDNVIEGRLRRAQDLLEFSEYSIRDISEQCGYNNVEHFCRQFRQHNGCTPGQYRKNASAGSNKRLLTHNTLGGREFEKINRNIRK
;
A
#
# COMPACT_ATOMS: atom_id res chain seq x y z
N PRO A 1 14.07 -19.24 -18.77
CA PRO A 1 14.79 -18.27 -19.62
C PRO A 1 15.01 -18.75 -21.04
N GLU A 2 15.35 -20.03 -21.25
CA GLU A 2 15.71 -20.56 -22.57
C GLU A 2 14.53 -20.55 -23.56
N TYR A 3 13.34 -20.90 -23.12
CA TYR A 3 12.12 -20.86 -23.93
C TYR A 3 11.79 -19.45 -24.44
N CYS A 4 11.95 -18.41 -23.61
CA CYS A 4 11.71 -17.04 -24.04
C CYS A 4 12.68 -16.63 -25.15
N HIS A 5 13.94 -17.03 -25.05
CA HIS A 5 14.95 -16.74 -26.07
C HIS A 5 14.62 -17.42 -27.41
N GLN A 6 14.14 -18.66 -27.39
CA GLN A 6 13.69 -19.37 -28.59
C GLN A 6 12.45 -18.71 -29.21
N LEU A 7 11.47 -18.30 -28.40
CA LEU A 7 10.29 -17.57 -28.89
C LEU A 7 10.65 -16.23 -29.53
N PHE A 8 11.59 -15.48 -28.92
CA PHE A 8 12.10 -14.24 -29.55
C PHE A 8 12.80 -14.49 -30.88
N LYS A 9 13.58 -15.57 -31.01
CA LYS A 9 14.19 -15.95 -32.31
C LYS A 9 13.13 -16.25 -33.36
N LEU A 10 12.07 -16.98 -33.01
CA LEU A 10 10.97 -17.29 -33.93
C LEU A 10 10.20 -16.02 -34.32
N LEU A 11 9.93 -15.11 -33.37
CA LEU A 11 9.29 -13.82 -33.67
C LEU A 11 10.13 -12.96 -34.62
N THR A 12 11.45 -12.90 -34.42
CA THR A 12 12.35 -12.16 -35.30
C THR A 12 12.41 -12.79 -36.71
N TRP A 13 12.36 -14.12 -36.79
CA TRP A 13 12.32 -14.85 -38.05
C TRP A 13 11.03 -14.55 -38.84
N GLU A 14 9.85 -14.69 -38.19
CA GLU A 14 8.54 -14.40 -38.81
C GLU A 14 8.41 -12.93 -39.25
N SER A 15 9.00 -12.01 -38.47
CA SER A 15 9.03 -10.59 -38.84
C SER A 15 9.95 -10.29 -40.03
N ALA A 16 11.02 -11.06 -40.20
CA ALA A 16 11.99 -10.86 -41.28
C ALA A 16 11.56 -11.51 -42.60
N PHE A 17 10.82 -12.62 -42.55
CA PHE A 17 10.40 -13.41 -43.69
C PHE A 17 8.87 -13.45 -43.79
N SER A 18 8.28 -12.29 -44.16
CA SER A 18 6.83 -12.13 -44.25
C SER A 18 6.19 -13.09 -45.25
N SER A 19 5.32 -13.95 -44.81
CA SER A 19 4.41 -14.78 -45.60
C SER A 19 2.95 -14.34 -45.42
N SER A 20 2.03 -14.88 -46.18
CA SER A 20 0.58 -14.61 -46.03
C SER A 20 0.04 -14.99 -44.66
N GLU A 21 0.77 -15.85 -43.91
CA GLU A 21 0.36 -16.33 -42.57
C GLU A 21 1.19 -15.74 -41.44
N SER A 22 2.20 -14.90 -41.75
CA SER A 22 3.12 -14.36 -40.74
C SER A 22 2.41 -13.56 -39.62
N GLU A 23 1.36 -12.83 -39.95
CA GLU A 23 0.59 -12.06 -38.97
C GLU A 23 -0.13 -12.96 -37.93
N ALA A 24 -0.71 -14.08 -38.41
CA ALA A 24 -1.32 -15.09 -37.55
C ALA A 24 -0.28 -15.79 -36.68
N ASN A 25 0.87 -16.15 -37.26
CA ASN A 25 1.98 -16.80 -36.58
C ASN A 25 2.57 -15.90 -35.49
N ILE A 26 2.83 -14.63 -35.78
CA ILE A 26 3.29 -13.63 -34.79
C ILE A 26 2.27 -13.52 -33.62
N THR A 27 0.98 -13.45 -33.92
CA THR A 27 -0.06 -13.38 -32.90
C THR A 27 -0.05 -14.61 -32.00
N HIS A 28 0.11 -15.81 -32.55
CA HIS A 28 0.21 -17.06 -31.79
C HIS A 28 1.48 -17.11 -30.94
N LEU A 29 2.63 -16.74 -31.49
CA LEU A 29 3.90 -16.69 -30.77
C LEU A 29 3.85 -15.69 -29.60
N LEU A 30 3.24 -14.51 -29.79
CA LEU A 30 3.03 -13.54 -28.74
C LEU A 30 2.11 -14.08 -27.64
N ARG A 31 1.01 -14.76 -27.98
CA ARG A 31 0.14 -15.40 -26.98
C ARG A 31 0.89 -16.44 -26.15
N VAL A 32 1.72 -17.28 -26.78
CA VAL A 32 2.54 -18.26 -26.09
C VAL A 32 3.57 -17.57 -25.18
N LEU A 33 4.23 -16.52 -25.68
CA LEU A 33 5.20 -15.75 -24.89
C LEU A 33 4.55 -15.13 -23.66
N PHE A 34 3.40 -14.44 -23.81
CA PHE A 34 2.68 -13.85 -22.70
C PHE A 34 2.12 -14.90 -21.73
N SER A 35 1.68 -16.07 -22.23
CA SER A 35 1.27 -17.19 -21.37
C SER A 35 2.44 -17.69 -20.52
N LYS A 36 3.62 -17.87 -21.12
CA LYS A 36 4.84 -18.32 -20.41
C LYS A 36 5.39 -17.27 -19.45
N LEU A 37 5.33 -16.00 -19.78
CA LEU A 37 5.66 -14.92 -18.86
C LEU A 37 4.70 -14.90 -17.67
N ARG A 38 3.40 -15.10 -17.91
CA ARG A 38 2.38 -15.19 -16.86
C ARG A 38 2.56 -16.42 -15.97
N GLU A 39 2.90 -17.60 -16.56
CA GLU A 39 3.28 -18.78 -15.79
C GLU A 39 4.53 -18.54 -14.93
N GLY A 40 5.53 -17.86 -15.47
CA GLY A 40 6.76 -17.49 -14.74
C GLY A 40 6.49 -16.52 -13.58
N THR A 41 5.50 -15.63 -13.70
CA THR A 41 5.08 -14.74 -12.61
C THR A 41 4.09 -15.39 -11.65
N GLN A 42 3.37 -16.45 -12.07
CA GLN A 42 2.45 -17.22 -11.22
C GLN A 42 3.11 -18.45 -10.57
N ASN A 43 4.20 -18.96 -11.13
CA ASN A 43 5.00 -20.07 -10.60
C ASN A 43 6.14 -19.63 -9.67
N GLU A 44 6.13 -18.41 -9.13
CA GLU A 44 6.70 -18.25 -7.81
C GLU A 44 5.75 -19.03 -6.88
N SER A 45 6.08 -20.29 -6.62
CA SER A 45 5.56 -21.00 -5.44
C SER A 45 5.61 -20.00 -4.31
N PRO A 46 4.51 -19.76 -3.55
CA PRO A 46 4.55 -18.80 -2.45
C PRO A 46 5.83 -19.12 -1.69
N GLY A 47 6.72 -18.12 -1.60
CA GLY A 47 8.01 -18.31 -0.96
C GLY A 47 7.74 -18.89 0.42
N ILE A 48 8.63 -19.73 0.95
CA ILE A 48 8.45 -20.42 2.25
C ILE A 48 7.95 -19.44 3.33
N HIS A 49 8.24 -18.14 3.18
CA HIS A 49 7.87 -17.10 4.13
C HIS A 49 6.76 -16.12 3.65
N ASP A 50 6.14 -16.32 2.49
CA ASP A 50 5.17 -15.35 1.96
C ASP A 50 3.95 -15.17 2.86
N HIS A 51 3.42 -16.26 3.40
CA HIS A 51 2.30 -16.20 4.36
C HIS A 51 2.70 -15.50 5.67
N GLU A 52 3.91 -15.74 6.14
CA GLU A 52 4.45 -15.15 7.36
C GLU A 52 4.72 -13.66 7.16
N LEU A 53 5.22 -13.25 5.99
CA LEU A 53 5.42 -11.85 5.62
C LEU A 53 4.09 -11.09 5.53
N VAL A 54 3.06 -11.70 4.92
CA VAL A 54 1.71 -11.13 4.88
C VAL A 54 1.12 -11.01 6.29
N ALA A 55 1.32 -12.01 7.14
CA ALA A 55 0.89 -11.96 8.53
C ALA A 55 1.60 -10.84 9.31
N LEU A 56 2.92 -10.71 9.15
CA LEU A 56 3.71 -9.63 9.74
C LEU A 56 3.24 -8.26 9.26
N HIS A 57 3.02 -8.10 7.95
CA HIS A 57 2.52 -6.85 7.36
C HIS A 57 1.16 -6.45 7.97
N LYS A 58 0.22 -7.39 8.08
CA LYS A 58 -1.08 -7.18 8.74
C LYS A 58 -0.93 -6.81 10.22
N MET A 59 0.01 -7.43 10.93
CA MET A 59 0.28 -7.10 12.33
C MET A 59 0.79 -5.67 12.49
N ILE A 60 1.71 -5.24 11.63
CA ILE A 60 2.23 -3.87 11.59
C ILE A 60 1.09 -2.88 11.30
N TYR A 61 0.29 -3.18 10.28
CA TYR A 61 -0.83 -2.34 9.87
C TYR A 61 -1.86 -2.11 10.98
N ASN A 62 -2.23 -3.19 11.68
CA ASN A 62 -3.25 -3.15 12.73
C ASN A 62 -2.72 -2.57 14.06
N ASN A 63 -1.42 -2.70 14.32
CA ASN A 63 -0.83 -2.32 15.60
C ASN A 63 0.48 -1.53 15.42
N PRO A 64 0.48 -0.41 14.69
CA PRO A 64 1.70 0.35 14.39
C PRO A 64 2.33 0.97 15.63
N GLN A 65 1.53 1.18 16.71
CA GLN A 65 1.97 1.77 17.98
C GLN A 65 2.87 0.87 18.82
N LEU A 66 2.92 -0.43 18.52
CA LEU A 66 3.79 -1.35 19.25
C LEU A 66 5.28 -1.00 19.06
N PRO A 67 6.17 -1.43 19.98
CA PRO A 67 7.60 -1.13 19.91
C PRO A 67 8.32 -1.98 18.85
N TRP A 68 7.91 -1.79 17.59
CA TRP A 68 8.48 -2.51 16.46
C TRP A 68 9.96 -2.20 16.28
N ASN A 69 10.77 -3.24 16.07
CA ASN A 69 12.14 -3.14 15.61
C ASN A 69 12.46 -4.31 14.68
N ILE A 70 13.42 -4.12 13.80
CA ILE A 70 13.76 -5.08 12.75
C ILE A 70 14.23 -6.43 13.29
N ASN A 71 14.98 -6.42 14.41
CA ASN A 71 15.49 -7.65 15.02
C ASN A 71 14.35 -8.52 15.57
N MET A 72 13.38 -7.90 16.24
CA MET A 72 12.21 -8.58 16.77
C MET A 72 11.35 -9.16 15.64
N MET A 73 11.15 -8.40 14.57
CA MET A 73 10.39 -8.86 13.39
C MET A 73 11.09 -10.05 12.72
N ALA A 74 12.41 -9.97 12.54
CA ALA A 74 13.22 -11.02 11.95
C ALA A 74 13.24 -12.30 12.80
N ALA A 75 13.42 -12.16 14.11
CA ALA A 75 13.39 -13.29 15.05
C ALA A 75 12.04 -14.02 15.01
N LYS A 76 10.92 -13.29 14.85
CA LYS A 76 9.58 -13.87 14.76
C LYS A 76 9.40 -14.79 13.53
N LEU A 77 10.10 -14.50 12.45
CA LEU A 77 10.09 -15.28 11.21
C LEU A 77 11.30 -16.22 11.08
N HIS A 78 12.11 -16.34 12.12
CA HIS A 78 13.36 -17.10 12.10
C HIS A 78 14.33 -16.68 10.96
N LEU A 79 14.34 -15.38 10.64
CA LEU A 79 15.18 -14.77 9.61
C LEU A 79 16.27 -13.88 10.20
N SER A 80 17.32 -13.63 9.42
CA SER A 80 18.21 -12.52 9.72
C SER A 80 17.55 -11.17 9.36
N PRO A 81 17.89 -10.06 10.02
CA PRO A 81 17.36 -8.74 9.70
C PRO A 81 17.52 -8.33 8.24
N SER A 82 18.68 -8.61 7.63
CA SER A 82 18.95 -8.30 6.23
C SER A 82 18.09 -9.13 5.28
N HIS A 83 17.89 -10.41 5.60
CA HIS A 83 17.05 -11.30 4.78
C HIS A 83 15.58 -10.88 4.87
N LEU A 84 15.09 -10.57 6.07
CA LEU A 84 13.73 -10.02 6.22
C LEU A 84 13.54 -8.75 5.38
N GLN A 85 14.47 -7.80 5.44
CA GLN A 85 14.37 -6.56 4.66
C GLN A 85 14.30 -6.84 3.15
N THR A 86 15.12 -7.76 2.65
CA THR A 86 15.13 -8.14 1.23
C THR A 86 13.80 -8.76 0.81
N LEU A 87 13.30 -9.75 1.56
CA LEU A 87 12.04 -10.42 1.26
C LEU A 87 10.85 -9.47 1.35
N TYR A 88 10.80 -8.68 2.42
CA TYR A 88 9.71 -7.74 2.65
C TYR A 88 9.67 -6.64 1.58
N HIS A 89 10.81 -6.07 1.23
CA HIS A 89 10.90 -5.07 0.17
C HIS A 89 10.50 -5.64 -1.19
N ARG A 90 10.90 -6.87 -1.50
CA ARG A 90 10.50 -7.57 -2.73
C ARG A 90 8.99 -7.75 -2.82
N GLN A 91 8.33 -8.07 -1.70
CA GLN A 91 6.90 -8.38 -1.67
C GLN A 91 6.01 -7.14 -1.58
N PHE A 92 6.42 -6.11 -0.82
CA PHE A 92 5.59 -4.94 -0.52
C PHE A 92 6.13 -3.62 -1.10
N GLY A 93 7.32 -3.61 -1.71
CA GLY A 93 7.93 -2.43 -2.31
C GLY A 93 8.47 -1.39 -1.32
N SER A 94 8.36 -1.65 0.00
CA SER A 94 8.77 -0.76 1.08
C SER A 94 9.47 -1.53 2.20
N SER A 95 10.15 -0.85 3.13
CA SER A 95 10.71 -1.52 4.29
C SER A 95 9.67 -1.77 5.38
N CYS A 96 9.92 -2.76 6.28
CA CYS A 96 9.07 -2.98 7.45
C CYS A 96 8.91 -1.72 8.30
N MET A 97 10.00 -0.98 8.49
CA MET A 97 10.01 0.21 9.34
C MET A 97 9.30 1.39 8.71
N ASP A 98 9.35 1.54 7.37
CA ASP A 98 8.56 2.56 6.66
C ASP A 98 7.05 2.33 6.85
N ASN A 99 6.62 1.08 6.78
CA ASN A 99 5.22 0.73 7.04
C ASN A 99 4.80 0.96 8.49
N VAL A 100 5.69 0.75 9.46
CA VAL A 100 5.45 1.13 10.86
C VAL A 100 5.26 2.64 10.98
N ILE A 101 6.15 3.42 10.38
CA ILE A 101 6.09 4.88 10.39
C ILE A 101 4.80 5.37 9.75
N GLU A 102 4.48 4.88 8.56
CA GLU A 102 3.26 5.23 7.84
C GLU A 102 1.99 4.90 8.66
N GLY A 103 1.93 3.72 9.26
CA GLY A 103 0.81 3.33 10.12
C GLY A 103 0.67 4.22 11.36
N ARG A 104 1.79 4.59 12.00
CA ARG A 104 1.80 5.53 13.13
C ARG A 104 1.30 6.92 12.74
N LEU A 105 1.74 7.42 11.59
CA LEU A 105 1.35 8.73 11.10
C LEU A 105 -0.11 8.77 10.67
N ARG A 106 -0.64 7.70 10.05
CA ARG A 106 -2.06 7.56 9.74
C ARG A 106 -2.91 7.60 11.00
N ARG A 107 -2.54 6.81 12.02
CA ARG A 107 -3.20 6.84 13.33
C ARG A 107 -3.15 8.23 13.97
N ALA A 108 -2.03 8.94 13.83
CA ALA A 108 -1.90 10.30 14.33
C ALA A 108 -2.83 11.27 13.59
N GLN A 109 -3.00 11.15 12.28
CA GLN A 109 -3.94 11.94 11.49
C GLN A 109 -5.37 11.75 12.01
N ASP A 110 -5.80 10.49 12.20
CA ASP A 110 -7.13 10.18 12.74
C ASP A 110 -7.34 10.81 14.12
N LEU A 111 -6.36 10.68 15.03
CA LEU A 111 -6.44 11.28 16.36
C LEU A 111 -6.41 12.80 16.33
N LEU A 112 -5.67 13.41 15.41
CA LEU A 112 -5.66 14.86 15.24
C LEU A 112 -6.99 15.41 14.71
N GLU A 113 -7.68 14.63 13.88
CA GLU A 113 -8.95 15.03 13.27
C GLU A 113 -10.15 14.77 14.19
N PHE A 114 -10.14 13.64 14.91
CA PHE A 114 -11.32 13.15 15.62
C PHE A 114 -11.20 13.16 17.17
N SER A 115 -10.13 13.72 17.73
CA SER A 115 -9.96 13.80 19.17
C SER A 115 -9.38 15.13 19.65
N GLU A 116 -9.61 15.41 20.93
CA GLU A 116 -9.07 16.61 21.64
C GLU A 116 -7.76 16.30 22.40
N TYR A 117 -7.15 15.12 22.17
CA TYR A 117 -5.88 14.76 22.83
C TYR A 117 -4.78 15.78 22.54
N SER A 118 -3.91 16.02 23.52
CA SER A 118 -2.74 16.86 23.29
C SER A 118 -1.81 16.22 22.24
N ILE A 119 -0.96 17.04 21.60
CA ILE A 119 0.03 16.53 20.64
C ILE A 119 0.97 15.52 21.31
N ARG A 120 1.25 15.71 22.60
CA ARG A 120 2.07 14.80 23.39
C ARG A 120 1.36 13.45 23.55
N ASP A 121 0.09 13.45 23.97
CA ASP A 121 -0.68 12.22 24.16
C ASP A 121 -0.84 11.46 22.85
N ILE A 122 -1.08 12.16 21.73
CA ILE A 122 -1.14 11.56 20.40
C ILE A 122 0.19 10.92 20.04
N SER A 123 1.31 11.60 20.28
CA SER A 123 2.64 11.05 20.05
C SER A 123 2.84 9.73 20.80
N GLU A 124 2.51 9.68 22.07
CA GLU A 124 2.61 8.49 22.93
C GLU A 124 1.69 7.37 22.44
N GLN A 125 0.42 7.67 22.14
CA GLN A 125 -0.56 6.70 21.62
C GLN A 125 -0.20 6.14 20.25
N CYS A 126 0.61 6.87 19.46
CA CYS A 126 1.15 6.40 18.18
C CYS A 126 2.46 5.63 18.32
N GLY A 127 2.96 5.44 19.54
CA GLY A 127 4.17 4.65 19.82
C GLY A 127 5.48 5.41 19.64
N TYR A 128 5.45 6.74 19.81
CA TYR A 128 6.67 7.56 19.85
C TYR A 128 7.05 7.84 21.30
N ASN A 129 8.31 7.59 21.64
CA ASN A 129 8.87 7.91 22.96
C ASN A 129 9.32 9.38 23.08
N ASN A 130 9.36 10.11 21.96
CA ASN A 130 9.81 11.51 21.93
C ASN A 130 8.90 12.31 21.00
N VAL A 131 8.24 13.33 21.56
CA VAL A 131 7.31 14.20 20.86
C VAL A 131 7.96 15.05 19.76
N GLU A 132 9.22 15.44 19.95
CA GLU A 132 9.95 16.23 18.96
C GLU A 132 10.27 15.38 17.72
N HIS A 133 10.66 14.11 17.94
CA HIS A 133 10.86 13.15 16.86
C HIS A 133 9.55 12.91 16.09
N PHE A 134 8.44 12.73 16.80
CA PHE A 134 7.10 12.64 16.19
C PHE A 134 6.78 13.87 15.34
N CYS A 135 6.91 15.08 15.89
CA CYS A 135 6.59 16.31 15.18
C CYS A 135 7.43 16.48 13.90
N ARG A 136 8.73 16.16 13.97
CA ARG A 136 9.64 16.23 12.82
C ARG A 136 9.23 15.23 11.75
N GLN A 137 8.98 13.97 12.12
CA GLN A 137 8.60 12.91 11.19
C GLN A 137 7.22 13.19 10.57
N PHE A 138 6.26 13.64 11.38
CA PHE A 138 4.93 14.04 10.91
C PHE A 138 5.01 15.17 9.87
N ARG A 139 5.81 16.21 10.15
CA ARG A 139 6.02 17.32 9.22
C ARG A 139 6.69 16.86 7.92
N GLN A 140 7.65 15.97 8.00
CA GLN A 140 8.35 15.43 6.84
C GLN A 140 7.39 14.68 5.89
N HIS A 141 6.44 13.91 6.45
CA HIS A 141 5.49 13.13 5.66
C HIS A 141 4.26 13.92 5.21
N ASN A 142 3.78 14.85 6.02
CA ASN A 142 2.51 15.57 5.77
C ASN A 142 2.70 17.02 5.30
N GLY A 143 3.94 17.51 5.21
CA GLY A 143 4.26 18.88 4.79
C GLY A 143 3.94 19.96 5.83
N CYS A 144 3.24 19.62 6.93
CA CYS A 144 2.86 20.58 7.98
C CYS A 144 3.01 19.95 9.38
N THR A 145 3.03 20.79 10.41
CA THR A 145 3.12 20.31 11.80
C THR A 145 1.80 19.67 12.25
N PRO A 146 1.81 18.77 13.27
CA PRO A 146 0.58 18.19 13.82
C PRO A 146 -0.46 19.23 14.25
N GLY A 147 0.00 20.33 14.87
CA GLY A 147 -0.90 21.43 15.28
C GLY A 147 -1.52 22.18 14.10
N GLN A 148 -0.77 22.39 13.02
CA GLN A 148 -1.31 22.96 11.78
C GLN A 148 -2.30 22.00 11.10
N TYR A 149 -1.99 20.70 11.07
CA TYR A 149 -2.86 19.68 10.53
C TYR A 149 -4.23 19.67 11.23
N ARG A 150 -4.25 19.68 12.57
CA ARG A 150 -5.49 19.78 13.37
C ARG A 150 -6.32 21.01 13.03
N LYS A 151 -5.68 22.18 12.97
CA LYS A 151 -6.38 23.43 12.61
C LYS A 151 -7.01 23.36 11.22
N ASN A 152 -6.29 22.80 10.26
CA ASN A 152 -6.77 22.65 8.89
C ASN A 152 -7.94 21.66 8.80
N ALA A 153 -7.87 20.54 9.52
CA ALA A 153 -8.94 19.54 9.60
C ALA A 153 -10.22 20.16 10.20
N SER A 154 -10.09 20.90 11.32
CA SER A 154 -11.21 21.58 11.96
C SER A 154 -11.85 22.66 11.05
N ALA A 155 -11.04 23.40 10.31
CA ALA A 155 -11.52 24.39 9.33
C ALA A 155 -12.22 23.73 8.12
N GLY A 156 -11.71 22.57 7.68
CA GLY A 156 -12.29 21.76 6.59
C GLY A 156 -13.61 21.08 6.99
N SER A 157 -13.73 20.62 8.22
CA SER A 157 -14.96 20.01 8.76
C SER A 157 -16.09 21.03 8.84
N ASN A 158 -15.81 22.27 9.27
CA ASN A 158 -16.79 23.37 9.25
C ASN A 158 -17.26 23.69 7.81
N LYS A 159 -16.38 23.59 6.82
CA LYS A 159 -16.74 23.82 5.42
C LYS A 159 -17.56 22.66 4.83
N ARG A 160 -17.31 21.42 5.23
CA ARG A 160 -18.12 20.25 4.83
C ARG A 160 -19.51 20.23 5.43
N LEU A 161 -19.65 20.65 6.70
CA LEU A 161 -20.98 20.79 7.35
C LEU A 161 -21.84 21.84 6.68
N LEU A 162 -21.24 22.94 6.20
CA LEU A 162 -21.96 24.00 5.46
C LEU A 162 -22.35 23.58 4.04
N THR A 163 -21.60 22.69 3.39
CA THR A 163 -21.92 22.20 2.04
C THR A 163 -22.87 21.00 2.07
N HIS A 164 -22.87 20.18 3.12
CA HIS A 164 -23.83 19.08 3.28
C HIS A 164 -25.25 19.56 3.60
N ASN A 165 -25.40 20.70 4.27
CA ASN A 165 -26.71 21.28 4.54
C ASN A 165 -27.39 21.89 3.29
N THR A 166 -26.66 22.06 2.19
CA THR A 166 -27.20 22.63 0.94
C THR A 166 -27.47 21.60 -0.16
N LEU A 167 -26.92 20.38 -0.11
CA LEU A 167 -27.03 19.40 -1.20
C LEU A 167 -27.64 18.05 -0.78
N GLY A 168 -27.65 17.68 0.50
CA GLY A 168 -28.13 16.36 0.99
C GLY A 168 -29.64 16.23 1.16
N GLY A 169 -30.39 17.34 1.18
CA GLY A 169 -31.84 17.29 1.41
C GLY A 169 -32.70 16.83 0.20
N ARG A 170 -32.17 16.88 -1.01
CA ARG A 170 -32.94 16.57 -2.23
C ARG A 170 -32.73 15.19 -2.82
N GLU A 171 -31.65 14.51 -2.50
CA GLU A 171 -31.40 13.14 -3.01
C GLU A 171 -31.95 12.04 -2.10
N PHE A 172 -31.94 12.24 -0.79
CA PHE A 172 -32.53 11.27 0.14
C PHE A 172 -34.06 11.15 0.01
N GLU A 173 -34.77 12.20 -0.37
CA GLU A 173 -36.21 12.13 -0.62
C GLU A 173 -36.56 11.36 -1.91
N LYS A 174 -35.68 11.32 -2.91
CA LYS A 174 -35.90 10.56 -4.14
C LYS A 174 -35.73 9.05 -3.96
N ILE A 175 -34.83 8.63 -3.12
CA ILE A 175 -34.56 7.20 -2.84
C ILE A 175 -35.68 6.60 -2.00
N ASN A 176 -36.22 7.33 -1.02
CA ASN A 176 -37.34 6.84 -0.17
C ASN A 176 -38.70 6.77 -0.87
N ARG A 177 -38.90 7.47 -1.99
CA ARG A 177 -40.14 7.37 -2.79
C ARG A 177 -40.16 6.15 -3.71
N ASN A 178 -39.00 5.56 -4.04
CA ASN A 178 -38.94 4.37 -4.91
C ASN A 178 -38.97 3.03 -4.16
N ILE A 179 -38.93 3.03 -2.83
CA ILE A 179 -39.01 1.80 -2.01
C ILE A 179 -40.43 1.55 -1.49
N ARG A 180 -41.38 2.48 -1.73
CA ARG A 180 -42.81 2.36 -1.32
C ARG A 180 -43.77 2.21 -2.46
N LYS A 181 -43.30 1.73 -3.61
CA LYS A 181 -44.17 1.19 -4.68
C LYS A 181 -43.71 -0.26 -4.96
#